data_421446c448ab882547760f10afcbaeb4
#
_entry.id   421446c448ab882547760f10afcbaeb4
#
_cell.length_a   1.000
_cell.length_b   1.000
_cell.length_c   1.000
_cell.angle_alpha   90.00
_cell.angle_beta   90.00
_cell.angle_gamma   90.00
#
_symmetry.space_group_name_H-M   'P 1'
#
loop_
_entity.id
_entity.type
_entity.pdbx_description
1 polymer ?
#
loop_
_entity_poly.entity_id
_entity_poly.type
_entity_poly.pdbx_seq_one_letter_code
_entity_poly.pdbx_strand_id
1 'polypeptide(L)'
;MTFNRVANSYQWMEKIVFRNDLEKARNFHVSLVRDAESILLLGDGDGRFLEKISEIGTDAQILSVDSSSEMIRLSQSKIHNTGLDVRYVCQDLKDFEFTENFKPDLIFAHFFLDCFTENEVILIVNRLSKSCPKSTKLVISDFFLPGKGSFSGIYRNILTYIMIRFFRLFCRISAKKLPNIPKIMRSKGWTCTSHKSLKDGFINSWVWEIEGYSKRP
;
A
#
# COMPACT_ATOMS: atom_id res chain seq x y z
N MET A 1 5.84 15.23 3.01
CA MET A 1 4.64 15.34 2.16
C MET A 1 3.51 15.94 2.99
N THR A 2 2.70 16.86 2.43
CA THR A 2 1.69 17.55 3.27
C THR A 2 0.30 17.08 2.85
N PHE A 3 -0.11 15.89 3.27
CA PHE A 3 -1.48 15.38 3.10
C PHE A 3 -2.52 16.10 3.98
N ASN A 4 -2.06 16.93 4.92
CA ASN A 4 -2.89 17.60 5.92
C ASN A 4 -3.99 18.53 5.34
N ARG A 5 -3.82 19.02 4.11
CA ARG A 5 -4.80 19.93 3.47
C ARG A 5 -5.83 19.22 2.58
N VAL A 6 -5.66 17.92 2.34
CA VAL A 6 -6.37 17.23 1.24
C VAL A 6 -7.20 16.05 1.74
N ALA A 7 -7.12 15.69 3.02
CA ALA A 7 -7.78 14.50 3.57
C ALA A 7 -9.28 14.43 3.20
N ASN A 8 -10.02 15.52 3.37
CA ASN A 8 -11.45 15.57 3.04
C ASN A 8 -11.72 15.58 1.52
N SER A 9 -10.89 16.30 0.75
CA SER A 9 -11.04 16.38 -0.71
C SER A 9 -10.62 15.07 -1.39
N TYR A 10 -9.66 14.33 -0.81
CA TYR A 10 -9.22 13.03 -1.27
C TYR A 10 -10.33 11.99 -1.15
N GLN A 11 -10.96 11.89 0.02
CA GLN A 11 -12.07 10.96 0.25
C GLN A 11 -13.24 11.21 -0.71
N TRP A 12 -13.56 12.47 -0.99
CA TRP A 12 -14.61 12.85 -1.93
C TRP A 12 -14.27 12.45 -3.38
N MET A 13 -13.04 12.72 -3.83
CA MET A 13 -12.57 12.34 -5.16
C MET A 13 -12.53 10.81 -5.33
N GLU A 14 -12.03 10.09 -4.33
CA GLU A 14 -11.99 8.62 -4.30
C GLU A 14 -13.40 8.03 -4.47
N LYS A 15 -14.38 8.54 -3.70
CA LYS A 15 -15.78 8.09 -3.78
C LYS A 15 -16.43 8.36 -5.12
N ILE A 16 -16.17 9.52 -5.75
CA ILE A 16 -16.77 9.87 -7.04
C ILE A 16 -16.19 9.03 -8.18
N VAL A 17 -14.85 8.89 -8.23
CA VAL A 17 -14.17 8.27 -9.37
C VAL A 17 -14.16 6.75 -9.27
N PHE A 18 -13.87 6.21 -8.09
CA PHE A 18 -13.66 4.78 -7.91
C PHE A 18 -14.75 4.08 -7.09
N ARG A 19 -15.70 4.84 -6.52
CA ARG A 19 -16.76 4.30 -5.65
C ARG A 19 -16.13 3.43 -4.54
N ASN A 20 -16.50 2.12 -4.51
CA ASN A 20 -16.02 1.16 -3.52
C ASN A 20 -14.86 0.29 -4.04
N ASP A 21 -14.34 0.54 -5.26
CA ASP A 21 -13.37 -0.38 -5.87
C ASP A 21 -12.00 -0.31 -5.19
N LEU A 22 -11.58 0.86 -4.68
CA LEU A 22 -10.34 0.95 -3.92
C LEU A 22 -10.45 0.23 -2.58
N GLU A 23 -11.59 0.34 -1.91
CA GLU A 23 -11.85 -0.39 -0.67
C GLU A 23 -11.88 -1.91 -0.91
N LYS A 24 -12.56 -2.37 -1.96
CA LYS A 24 -12.53 -3.79 -2.36
C LYS A 24 -11.11 -4.29 -2.60
N ALA A 25 -10.30 -3.49 -3.31
CA ALA A 25 -8.92 -3.88 -3.60
C ALA A 25 -8.05 -3.97 -2.33
N ARG A 26 -8.20 -3.02 -1.37
CA ARG A 26 -7.55 -3.10 -0.05
C ARG A 26 -7.94 -4.38 0.70
N ASN A 27 -9.21 -4.79 0.59
CA ASN A 27 -9.77 -5.89 1.37
C ASN A 27 -9.57 -7.27 0.72
N PHE A 28 -9.03 -7.38 -0.51
CA PHE A 28 -8.89 -8.66 -1.21
C PHE A 28 -8.09 -9.71 -0.45
N HIS A 29 -7.07 -9.28 0.28
CA HIS A 29 -6.15 -10.16 1.01
C HIS A 29 -6.14 -9.87 2.52
N VAL A 30 -7.16 -9.18 3.02
CA VAL A 30 -7.23 -8.81 4.43
C VAL A 30 -7.29 -10.01 5.38
N SER A 31 -7.79 -11.17 4.93
CA SER A 31 -7.82 -12.39 5.74
C SER A 31 -6.43 -12.89 6.19
N LEU A 32 -5.35 -12.47 5.49
CA LEU A 32 -3.98 -12.82 5.88
C LEU A 32 -3.60 -12.27 7.27
N VAL A 33 -4.30 -11.26 7.78
CA VAL A 33 -4.04 -10.70 9.13
C VAL A 33 -4.30 -11.69 10.26
N ARG A 34 -5.12 -12.74 10.03
CA ARG A 34 -5.47 -13.73 11.05
C ARG A 34 -4.29 -14.61 11.47
N ASP A 35 -3.39 -14.85 10.52
CA ASP A 35 -2.25 -15.76 10.69
C ASP A 35 -0.94 -14.97 10.92
N ALA A 36 -1.01 -13.63 10.96
CA ALA A 36 0.14 -12.77 11.14
C ALA A 36 0.41 -12.53 12.63
N GLU A 37 1.69 -12.51 13.01
CA GLU A 37 2.18 -12.14 14.34
C GLU A 37 2.65 -10.67 14.37
N SER A 38 3.13 -10.16 13.24
CA SER A 38 3.66 -8.80 13.12
C SER A 38 3.36 -8.19 11.76
N ILE A 39 2.62 -7.09 11.76
CA ILE A 39 2.11 -6.42 10.56
C ILE A 39 2.74 -5.05 10.39
N LEU A 40 3.26 -4.77 9.20
CA LEU A 40 3.72 -3.44 8.81
C LEU A 40 2.74 -2.83 7.81
N LEU A 41 2.23 -1.64 8.13
CA LEU A 41 1.40 -0.85 7.24
C LEU A 41 2.21 0.33 6.69
N LEU A 42 2.33 0.44 5.37
CA LEU A 42 3.04 1.49 4.68
C LEU A 42 2.04 2.47 4.06
N GLY A 43 1.95 3.68 4.63
CA GLY A 43 1.06 4.72 4.12
C GLY A 43 -0.43 4.40 4.29
N ASP A 44 -0.85 3.89 5.45
CA ASP A 44 -2.27 3.54 5.71
C ASP A 44 -3.21 4.75 5.69
N GLY A 45 -2.64 5.96 5.78
CA GLY A 45 -3.38 7.20 5.72
C GLY A 45 -4.29 7.38 6.94
N ASP A 46 -5.59 7.58 6.68
CA ASP A 46 -6.58 7.87 7.72
C ASP A 46 -7.06 6.65 8.53
N GLY A 47 -6.43 5.49 8.40
CA GLY A 47 -6.69 4.30 9.22
C GLY A 47 -7.90 3.48 8.80
N ARG A 48 -8.43 3.64 7.58
CA ARG A 48 -9.58 2.84 7.10
C ARG A 48 -9.26 1.35 6.98
N PHE A 49 -8.01 1.01 6.68
CA PHE A 49 -7.60 -0.38 6.62
C PHE A 49 -7.36 -0.96 8.02
N LEU A 50 -6.81 -0.17 8.95
CA LEU A 50 -6.74 -0.54 10.37
C LEU A 50 -8.13 -0.79 10.98
N GLU A 51 -9.12 0.04 10.65
CA GLU A 51 -10.51 -0.19 11.04
C GLU A 51 -11.01 -1.54 10.50
N LYS A 52 -10.67 -1.89 9.25
CA LYS A 52 -11.02 -3.19 8.68
C LYS A 52 -10.29 -4.35 9.34
N ILE A 53 -9.03 -4.18 9.71
CA ILE A 53 -8.27 -5.17 10.49
C ILE A 53 -8.95 -5.40 11.85
N SER A 54 -9.41 -4.35 12.52
CA SER A 54 -10.08 -4.48 13.81
C SER A 54 -11.40 -5.26 13.74
N GLU A 55 -12.15 -5.14 12.64
CA GLU A 55 -13.36 -5.93 12.43
C GLU A 55 -13.08 -7.45 12.28
N ILE A 56 -11.91 -7.79 11.73
CA ILE A 56 -11.51 -9.19 11.53
C ILE A 56 -10.97 -9.78 12.82
N GLY A 57 -10.31 -8.95 13.63
CA GLY A 57 -9.63 -9.33 14.85
C GLY A 57 -8.25 -9.95 14.56
N THR A 58 -7.26 -9.51 15.32
CA THR A 58 -5.89 -10.06 15.32
C THR A 58 -5.18 -9.67 16.60
N ASP A 59 -4.29 -10.55 17.08
CA ASP A 59 -3.38 -10.29 18.20
C ASP A 59 -2.00 -9.82 17.70
N ALA A 60 -1.84 -9.57 16.39
CA ALA A 60 -0.59 -9.14 15.79
C ALA A 60 -0.16 -7.77 16.30
N GLN A 61 1.15 -7.60 16.51
CA GLN A 61 1.74 -6.29 16.69
C GLN A 61 1.72 -5.53 15.36
N ILE A 62 1.18 -4.32 15.34
CA ILE A 62 1.05 -3.53 14.12
C ILE A 62 1.96 -2.31 14.20
N LEU A 63 2.80 -2.12 13.17
CA LEU A 63 3.57 -0.90 12.96
C LEU A 63 2.99 -0.16 11.76
N SER A 64 2.44 1.03 11.97
CA SER A 64 1.92 1.91 10.92
C SER A 64 2.88 3.07 10.68
N VAL A 65 3.39 3.18 9.46
CA VAL A 65 4.32 4.24 9.03
C VAL A 65 3.64 5.14 8.02
N ASP A 66 3.51 6.41 8.34
CA ASP A 66 2.98 7.44 7.44
C ASP A 66 3.78 8.75 7.59
N SER A 67 3.92 9.49 6.53
CA SER A 67 4.65 10.78 6.55
C SER A 67 3.80 11.96 7.05
N SER A 68 2.50 11.76 7.24
CA SER A 68 1.54 12.79 7.64
C SER A 68 1.09 12.59 9.09
N SER A 69 1.47 13.50 9.97
CA SER A 69 1.00 13.51 11.36
C SER A 69 -0.52 13.64 11.47
N GLU A 70 -1.17 14.34 10.53
CA GLU A 70 -2.63 14.47 10.51
C GLU A 70 -3.32 13.14 10.14
N MET A 71 -2.77 12.39 9.17
CA MET A 71 -3.29 11.06 8.84
C MET A 71 -3.14 10.11 10.01
N ILE A 72 -2.00 10.13 10.70
CA ILE A 72 -1.79 9.34 11.92
C ILE A 72 -2.83 9.73 13.00
N ARG A 73 -3.07 11.01 13.22
CA ARG A 73 -4.08 11.48 14.19
C ARG A 73 -5.49 10.98 13.86
N LEU A 74 -5.87 11.02 12.58
CA LEU A 74 -7.16 10.50 12.11
C LEU A 74 -7.24 8.98 12.29
N SER A 75 -6.19 8.25 11.97
CA SER A 75 -6.09 6.81 12.17
C SER A 75 -6.24 6.44 13.64
N GLN A 76 -5.49 7.10 14.52
CA GLN A 76 -5.57 6.88 15.97
C GLN A 76 -7.00 7.09 16.50
N SER A 77 -7.69 8.15 16.02
CA SER A 77 -9.06 8.42 16.48
C SER A 77 -10.07 7.35 16.04
N LYS A 78 -9.85 6.72 14.89
CA LYS A 78 -10.74 5.65 14.39
C LYS A 78 -10.60 4.36 15.17
N ILE A 79 -9.37 4.00 15.56
CA ILE A 79 -9.12 2.71 16.19
C ILE A 79 -9.04 2.77 17.72
N HIS A 80 -9.30 3.94 18.33
CA HIS A 80 -9.11 4.18 19.76
C HIS A 80 -9.74 3.11 20.68
N ASN A 81 -10.87 2.52 20.27
CA ASN A 81 -11.62 1.54 21.08
C ASN A 81 -11.59 0.12 20.49
N THR A 82 -10.65 -0.20 19.61
CA THR A 82 -10.66 -1.48 18.87
C THR A 82 -9.85 -2.58 19.54
N GLY A 83 -9.00 -2.25 20.51
CA GLY A 83 -8.11 -3.20 21.18
C GLY A 83 -6.88 -3.62 20.35
N LEU A 84 -6.65 -3.05 19.15
CA LEU A 84 -5.46 -3.33 18.36
C LEU A 84 -4.20 -2.77 19.01
N ASP A 85 -3.10 -3.55 19.03
CA ASP A 85 -1.77 -3.08 19.41
C ASP A 85 -1.09 -2.40 18.21
N VAL A 86 -1.24 -1.07 18.12
CA VAL A 86 -0.71 -0.29 17.00
C VAL A 86 0.31 0.74 17.45
N ARG A 87 1.53 0.61 16.97
CA ARG A 87 2.57 1.62 17.07
C ARG A 87 2.60 2.46 15.80
N TYR A 88 2.63 3.79 15.96
CA TYR A 88 2.71 4.74 14.85
C TYR A 88 4.09 5.37 14.73
N VAL A 89 4.56 5.52 13.48
CA VAL A 89 5.79 6.25 13.15
C VAL A 89 5.47 7.31 12.09
N CYS A 90 5.69 8.58 12.44
CA CYS A 90 5.53 9.70 11.51
C CYS A 90 6.86 9.96 10.79
N GLN A 91 7.06 9.32 9.63
CA GLN A 91 8.30 9.43 8.87
C GLN A 91 8.08 9.19 7.38
N ASP A 92 8.87 9.86 6.53
CA ASP A 92 8.91 9.52 5.10
C ASP A 92 9.56 8.13 4.93
N LEU A 93 8.92 7.24 4.17
CA LEU A 93 9.43 5.89 3.98
C LEU A 93 10.81 5.85 3.30
N LYS A 94 11.17 6.90 2.57
CA LYS A 94 12.52 7.02 1.99
C LYS A 94 13.61 7.12 3.03
N ASP A 95 13.26 7.64 4.21
CA ASP A 95 14.18 7.83 5.33
C ASP A 95 13.94 6.82 6.45
N PHE A 96 12.86 6.01 6.34
CA PHE A 96 12.50 5.03 7.34
C PHE A 96 13.50 3.87 7.35
N GLU A 97 14.05 3.62 8.52
CA GLU A 97 14.92 2.47 8.78
C GLU A 97 14.16 1.43 9.62
N PHE A 98 14.20 0.20 9.16
CA PHE A 98 13.64 -0.91 9.92
C PHE A 98 14.48 -1.15 11.16
N THR A 99 13.88 -1.06 12.33
CA THR A 99 14.55 -1.39 13.59
C THR A 99 14.77 -2.90 13.66
N GLU A 100 15.90 -3.34 14.20
CA GLU A 100 16.22 -4.78 14.36
C GLU A 100 15.18 -5.54 15.18
N ASN A 101 14.41 -4.82 16.01
CA ASN A 101 13.43 -5.39 16.93
C ASN A 101 12.04 -5.61 16.31
N PHE A 102 11.77 -5.12 15.09
CA PHE A 102 10.49 -5.33 14.41
C PHE A 102 10.70 -6.04 13.07
N LYS A 103 10.29 -7.30 13.00
CA LYS A 103 10.44 -8.14 11.80
C LYS A 103 9.05 -8.56 11.31
N PRO A 104 8.42 -7.80 10.42
CA PRO A 104 7.08 -8.09 9.95
C PRO A 104 7.06 -9.41 9.16
N ASP A 105 6.08 -10.24 9.43
CA ASP A 105 5.74 -11.41 8.60
C ASP A 105 4.69 -11.06 7.54
N LEU A 106 3.98 -9.94 7.71
CA LEU A 106 2.99 -9.42 6.76
C LEU A 106 3.15 -7.91 6.58
N ILE A 107 3.22 -7.45 5.33
CA ILE A 107 3.33 -6.04 4.98
C ILE A 107 2.18 -5.68 4.05
N PHE A 108 1.54 -4.53 4.29
CA PHE A 108 0.57 -3.94 3.37
C PHE A 108 1.05 -2.59 2.86
N ALA A 109 0.91 -2.38 1.55
CA ALA A 109 1.14 -1.11 0.86
C ALA A 109 -0.04 -0.87 -0.09
N HIS A 110 -1.02 -0.10 0.33
CA HIS A 110 -2.26 0.13 -0.41
C HIS A 110 -2.31 1.55 -0.98
N PHE A 111 -2.30 1.68 -2.33
CA PHE A 111 -2.34 2.95 -3.03
C PHE A 111 -1.26 3.92 -2.51
N PHE A 112 -0.08 3.36 -2.37
CA PHE A 112 1.06 4.00 -1.74
C PHE A 112 2.28 4.06 -2.65
N LEU A 113 2.61 2.97 -3.35
CA LEU A 113 3.81 2.92 -4.19
C LEU A 113 3.64 3.74 -5.49
N ASP A 114 2.42 3.99 -5.93
CA ASP A 114 2.09 4.90 -7.04
C ASP A 114 2.47 6.37 -6.77
N CYS A 115 2.68 6.73 -5.51
CA CYS A 115 3.15 8.04 -5.09
C CYS A 115 4.64 8.28 -5.39
N PHE A 116 5.41 7.24 -5.70
CA PHE A 116 6.87 7.26 -5.85
C PHE A 116 7.30 7.07 -7.30
N THR A 117 8.51 7.54 -7.63
CA THR A 117 9.16 7.20 -8.90
C THR A 117 9.62 5.74 -8.92
N GLU A 118 9.83 5.15 -10.10
CA GLU A 118 10.33 3.77 -10.21
C GLU A 118 11.63 3.55 -9.42
N ASN A 119 12.55 4.52 -9.41
CA ASN A 119 13.81 4.42 -8.67
C ASN A 119 13.57 4.40 -7.15
N GLU A 120 12.65 5.23 -6.65
CA GLU A 120 12.27 5.24 -5.24
C GLU A 120 11.60 3.92 -4.83
N VAL A 121 10.69 3.39 -5.67
CA VAL A 121 10.08 2.06 -5.43
C VAL A 121 11.15 0.96 -5.38
N ILE A 122 12.13 1.00 -6.29
CA ILE A 122 13.26 0.05 -6.29
C ILE A 122 14.05 0.14 -4.97
N LEU A 123 14.30 1.35 -4.46
CA LEU A 123 14.99 1.54 -3.18
C LEU A 123 14.17 0.99 -2.01
N ILE A 124 12.87 1.27 -1.98
CA ILE A 124 11.95 0.76 -0.96
C ILE A 124 11.94 -0.77 -0.96
N VAL A 125 11.73 -1.39 -2.13
CA VAL A 125 11.69 -2.86 -2.25
C VAL A 125 13.02 -3.50 -1.86
N ASN A 126 14.17 -2.89 -2.24
CA ASN A 126 15.48 -3.40 -1.83
C ASN A 126 15.68 -3.34 -0.30
N ARG A 127 15.20 -2.28 0.37
CA ARG A 127 15.25 -2.17 1.84
C ARG A 127 14.38 -3.24 2.49
N LEU A 128 13.13 -3.40 2.02
CA LEU A 128 12.25 -4.47 2.50
C LEU A 128 12.90 -5.85 2.36
N SER A 129 13.46 -6.15 1.19
CA SER A 129 14.13 -7.44 0.93
C SER A 129 15.34 -7.71 1.85
N LYS A 130 16.01 -6.65 2.33
CA LYS A 130 17.19 -6.79 3.22
C LYS A 130 16.81 -6.86 4.69
N SER A 131 15.76 -6.16 5.10
CA SER A 131 15.41 -5.96 6.51
C SER A 131 14.34 -6.94 7.02
N CYS A 132 13.51 -7.46 6.10
CA CYS A 132 12.43 -8.36 6.47
C CYS A 132 12.85 -9.84 6.38
N PRO A 133 12.25 -10.72 7.20
CA PRO A 133 12.39 -12.16 7.04
C PRO A 133 12.04 -12.61 5.62
N LYS A 134 12.68 -13.67 5.13
CA LYS A 134 12.36 -14.22 3.80
C LYS A 134 10.93 -14.79 3.72
N SER A 135 10.34 -15.13 4.86
CA SER A 135 8.95 -15.59 4.98
C SER A 135 7.92 -14.47 4.89
N THR A 136 8.35 -13.21 4.87
CA THR A 136 7.46 -12.05 4.84
C THR A 136 6.63 -12.03 3.57
N LYS A 137 5.32 -11.88 3.73
CA LYS A 137 4.39 -11.60 2.62
C LYS A 137 4.21 -10.10 2.46
N LEU A 138 4.28 -9.62 1.22
CA LEU A 138 4.02 -8.21 0.90
C LEU A 138 2.77 -8.12 0.03
N VAL A 139 1.74 -7.51 0.55
CA VAL A 139 0.48 -7.22 -0.16
C VAL A 139 0.55 -5.80 -0.71
N ILE A 140 0.46 -5.67 -2.02
CA ILE A 140 0.43 -4.39 -2.70
C ILE A 140 -0.90 -4.26 -3.42
N SER A 141 -1.70 -3.23 -3.09
CA SER A 141 -2.86 -2.85 -3.90
C SER A 141 -2.58 -1.50 -4.53
N ASP A 142 -2.61 -1.43 -5.87
CA ASP A 142 -2.19 -0.22 -6.57
C ASP A 142 -2.77 -0.12 -7.98
N PHE A 143 -2.60 1.03 -8.61
CA PHE A 143 -2.95 1.24 -10.00
C PHE A 143 -1.90 0.67 -10.93
N PHE A 144 -2.36 0.09 -12.05
CA PHE A 144 -1.49 -0.44 -13.08
C PHE A 144 -2.08 -0.15 -14.47
N LEU A 145 -1.23 0.33 -15.37
CA LEU A 145 -1.62 0.51 -16.77
C LEU A 145 -1.10 -0.70 -17.57
N PRO A 146 -1.96 -1.67 -17.91
CA PRO A 146 -1.58 -2.69 -18.88
C PRO A 146 -1.29 -2.02 -20.22
N GLY A 147 -0.23 -2.48 -20.89
CA GLY A 147 0.33 -1.87 -22.10
C GLY A 147 -0.68 -1.49 -23.19
N LYS A 148 -0.26 -0.71 -24.17
CA LYS A 148 -1.05 -0.10 -25.25
C LYS A 148 -1.95 -1.14 -25.97
N GLY A 149 -3.24 -0.87 -26.10
CA GLY A 149 -4.08 -1.67 -26.99
C GLY A 149 -5.61 -1.64 -26.84
N SER A 150 -6.23 -0.77 -26.03
CA SER A 150 -7.70 -0.71 -25.97
C SER A 150 -8.21 0.72 -25.85
N PHE A 151 -9.41 1.01 -26.41
CA PHE A 151 -10.13 2.28 -26.23
C PHE A 151 -10.31 2.64 -24.75
N SER A 152 -10.50 1.64 -23.90
CA SER A 152 -10.48 1.82 -22.43
C SER A 152 -9.12 2.29 -21.89
N GLY A 153 -8.02 2.10 -22.64
CA GLY A 153 -6.68 2.57 -22.32
C GLY A 153 -6.53 4.08 -22.36
N ILE A 154 -7.19 4.77 -23.29
CA ILE A 154 -7.12 6.24 -23.42
C ILE A 154 -7.79 6.89 -22.21
N TYR A 155 -8.99 6.44 -21.84
CA TYR A 155 -9.70 6.96 -20.65
C TYR A 155 -8.90 6.72 -19.38
N ARG A 156 -8.31 5.53 -19.21
CA ARG A 156 -7.43 5.20 -18.04
C ARG A 156 -6.19 6.07 -18.01
N ASN A 157 -5.56 6.32 -19.15
CA ASN A 157 -4.40 7.21 -19.24
C ASN A 157 -4.76 8.65 -18.85
N ILE A 158 -5.89 9.17 -19.32
CA ILE A 158 -6.38 10.50 -18.95
C ILE A 158 -6.68 10.57 -17.45
N LEU A 159 -7.39 9.57 -16.93
CA LEU A 159 -7.72 9.51 -15.50
C LEU A 159 -6.45 9.44 -14.63
N THR A 160 -5.49 8.59 -15.01
CA THR A 160 -4.19 8.48 -14.34
C THR A 160 -3.44 9.81 -14.39
N TYR A 161 -3.41 10.47 -15.55
CA TYR A 161 -2.77 11.78 -15.69
C TYR A 161 -3.38 12.82 -14.77
N ILE A 162 -4.72 12.91 -14.72
CA ILE A 162 -5.46 13.83 -13.84
C ILE A 162 -5.15 13.51 -12.37
N MET A 163 -5.18 12.23 -11.98
CA MET A 163 -4.84 11.79 -10.62
C MET A 163 -3.43 12.18 -10.22
N ILE A 164 -2.43 11.84 -11.02
CA ILE A 164 -1.02 12.18 -10.73
C ILE A 164 -0.85 13.70 -10.64
N ARG A 165 -1.47 14.47 -11.55
CA ARG A 165 -1.42 15.96 -11.49
C ARG A 165 -2.03 16.49 -10.22
N PHE A 166 -3.18 15.95 -9.81
CA PHE A 166 -3.85 16.34 -8.56
C PHE A 166 -2.95 16.05 -7.35
N PHE A 167 -2.45 14.80 -7.22
CA PHE A 167 -1.60 14.42 -6.10
C PHE A 167 -0.27 15.17 -6.06
N ARG A 168 0.32 15.47 -7.22
CA ARG A 168 1.54 16.29 -7.28
C ARG A 168 1.29 17.71 -6.80
N LEU A 169 0.14 18.30 -7.16
CA LEU A 169 -0.20 19.67 -6.78
C LEU A 169 -0.51 19.80 -5.28
N PHE A 170 -1.27 18.84 -4.74
CA PHE A 170 -1.79 18.92 -3.38
C PHE A 170 -0.98 18.12 -2.35
N CYS A 171 -0.40 17.01 -2.74
CA CYS A 171 0.32 16.08 -1.84
C CYS A 171 1.83 16.06 -2.08
N ARG A 172 2.34 16.78 -3.09
CA ARG A 172 3.76 16.85 -3.46
C ARG A 172 4.41 15.48 -3.67
N ILE A 173 3.67 14.54 -4.28
CA ILE A 173 4.23 13.22 -4.63
C ILE A 173 5.34 13.36 -5.69
N SER A 174 6.32 12.47 -5.67
CA SER A 174 7.45 12.45 -6.61
C SER A 174 7.09 11.81 -7.96
N ALA A 175 6.07 10.94 -7.99
CA ALA A 175 5.66 10.23 -9.19
C ALA A 175 5.28 11.16 -10.35
N LYS A 176 5.79 10.86 -11.53
CA LYS A 176 5.39 11.50 -12.81
C LYS A 176 4.57 10.55 -13.69
N LYS A 177 4.67 9.26 -13.45
CA LYS A 177 3.94 8.15 -14.09
C LYS A 177 3.80 7.03 -13.07
N LEU A 178 2.83 6.12 -13.29
CA LEU A 178 2.71 4.93 -12.47
C LEU A 178 3.94 4.03 -12.62
N PRO A 179 4.54 3.57 -11.52
CA PRO A 179 5.65 2.61 -11.57
C PRO A 179 5.15 1.24 -12.03
N ASN A 180 6.00 0.51 -12.74
CA ASN A 180 5.66 -0.87 -13.11
C ASN A 180 5.98 -1.82 -11.95
N ILE A 181 5.07 -1.87 -10.96
CA ILE A 181 5.22 -2.67 -9.74
C ILE A 181 5.55 -4.14 -10.07
N PRO A 182 4.80 -4.86 -10.93
CA PRO A 182 5.12 -6.26 -11.20
C PRO A 182 6.51 -6.49 -11.79
N LYS A 183 6.98 -5.58 -12.65
CA LYS A 183 8.33 -5.67 -13.22
C LYS A 183 9.40 -5.46 -12.15
N ILE A 184 9.22 -4.44 -11.31
CA ILE A 184 10.15 -4.12 -10.23
C ILE A 184 10.24 -5.30 -9.25
N MET A 185 9.10 -5.81 -8.76
CA MET A 185 9.05 -6.90 -7.80
C MET A 185 9.79 -8.15 -8.31
N ARG A 186 9.47 -8.60 -9.53
CA ARG A 186 10.16 -9.76 -10.14
C ARG A 186 11.66 -9.53 -10.31
N SER A 187 12.07 -8.32 -10.72
CA SER A 187 13.51 -8.00 -10.87
C SER A 187 14.28 -8.01 -9.54
N LYS A 188 13.57 -8.01 -8.41
CA LYS A 188 14.13 -8.04 -7.05
C LYS A 188 13.96 -9.38 -6.34
N GLY A 189 13.62 -10.44 -7.10
CA GLY A 189 13.49 -11.79 -6.56
C GLY A 189 12.19 -12.03 -5.77
N TRP A 190 11.13 -11.25 -6.05
CA TRP A 190 9.81 -11.50 -5.50
C TRP A 190 8.92 -12.24 -6.50
N THR A 191 8.24 -13.27 -6.04
CA THR A 191 7.28 -14.05 -6.80
C THR A 191 5.86 -13.68 -6.38
N CYS A 192 4.97 -13.46 -7.35
CA CYS A 192 3.56 -13.19 -7.10
C CYS A 192 2.83 -14.51 -6.84
N THR A 193 2.32 -14.69 -5.62
CA THR A 193 1.60 -15.91 -5.20
C THR A 193 0.08 -15.76 -5.29
N SER A 194 -0.44 -14.53 -5.30
CA SER A 194 -1.86 -14.25 -5.53
C SER A 194 -2.05 -12.91 -6.24
N HIS A 195 -3.02 -12.85 -7.13
CA HIS A 195 -3.37 -11.61 -7.85
C HIS A 195 -4.87 -11.51 -8.05
N LYS A 196 -5.44 -10.37 -7.69
CA LYS A 196 -6.82 -9.99 -7.97
C LYS A 196 -6.85 -8.62 -8.63
N SER A 197 -7.83 -8.39 -9.53
CA SER A 197 -7.94 -7.12 -10.23
C SER A 197 -9.38 -6.65 -10.37
N LEU A 198 -9.53 -5.34 -10.55
CA LEU A 198 -10.78 -4.64 -10.84
C LEU A 198 -10.56 -3.68 -12.02
N LYS A 199 -11.66 -3.23 -12.63
CA LYS A 199 -11.61 -2.26 -13.74
C LYS A 199 -10.66 -2.74 -14.87
N ASP A 200 -10.84 -3.97 -15.34
CA ASP A 200 -10.05 -4.56 -16.42
C ASP A 200 -8.54 -4.47 -16.19
N GLY A 201 -8.10 -4.72 -14.95
CA GLY A 201 -6.69 -4.69 -14.58
C GLY A 201 -6.13 -3.29 -14.31
N PHE A 202 -6.95 -2.24 -14.16
CA PHE A 202 -6.49 -0.92 -13.77
C PHE A 202 -6.21 -0.82 -12.27
N ILE A 203 -7.02 -1.47 -11.44
CA ILE A 203 -6.83 -1.57 -10.00
C ILE A 203 -6.45 -3.01 -9.69
N ASN A 204 -5.35 -3.20 -9.02
CA ASN A 204 -4.81 -4.53 -8.75
C ASN A 204 -4.45 -4.71 -7.28
N SER A 205 -4.51 -5.95 -6.81
CA SER A 205 -3.98 -6.35 -5.52
C SER A 205 -3.18 -7.64 -5.70
N TRP A 206 -1.92 -7.60 -5.28
CA TRP A 206 -0.98 -8.71 -5.40
C TRP A 206 -0.45 -9.12 -4.04
N VAL A 207 -0.23 -10.42 -3.86
CA VAL A 207 0.58 -10.95 -2.75
C VAL A 207 1.93 -11.38 -3.32
N TRP A 208 3.00 -10.89 -2.73
CA TRP A 208 4.36 -11.17 -3.11
C TRP A 208 5.11 -11.87 -1.99
N GLU A 209 5.94 -12.85 -2.35
CA GLU A 209 6.83 -13.58 -1.45
C GLU A 209 8.24 -13.62 -2.03
N ILE A 210 9.29 -13.65 -1.19
CA ILE A 210 10.67 -13.72 -1.68
C ILE A 210 10.93 -15.11 -2.26
N GLU A 211 11.54 -15.17 -3.44
CA GLU A 211 11.82 -16.41 -4.17
C GLU A 211 12.66 -17.38 -3.32
N GLY A 212 12.23 -18.65 -3.28
CA GLY A 212 12.89 -19.71 -2.53
C GLY A 212 12.35 -19.99 -1.12
N TYR A 213 11.30 -19.26 -0.67
CA TYR A 213 10.66 -19.48 0.64
C TYR A 213 9.25 -20.11 0.55
N SER A 214 8.86 -20.67 -0.57
CA SER A 214 7.65 -21.51 -0.58
C SER A 214 7.82 -22.61 0.50
N LYS A 215 6.99 -22.60 1.55
CA LYS A 215 6.93 -23.71 2.50
C LYS A 215 6.79 -24.99 1.67
N ARG A 216 7.83 -25.83 1.64
CA ARG A 216 7.66 -27.22 1.17
C ARG A 216 6.57 -27.84 2.03
N PRO A 217 5.65 -28.56 1.43
CA PRO A 217 4.53 -29.17 2.13
C PRO A 217 5.00 -30.10 3.26
#